data_06fd31849046373eef2053885c737bd1
#
_entry.id   06fd31849046373eef2053885c737bd1
#
_cell.length_a   1.000
_cell.length_b   1.000
_cell.length_c   1.000
_cell.angle_alpha   90.00
_cell.angle_beta   90.00
_cell.angle_gamma   90.00
#
_symmetry.space_group_name_H-M   'P 1'
#
loop_
_entity.id
_entity.type
_entity.pdbx_description
1 polymer ?
#
loop_
_entity_poly.entity_id
_entity_poly.type
_entity_poly.pdbx_seq_one_letter_code
_entity_poly.pdbx_strand_id
1 'polypeptide(L)'
;GSIGFSVSTLNNPFFVTLSEGAEAKAEEEGADLIVVDAGDDAAKQTSDIEDLISRNISVLIVNPVDSDAVAPAVQDAVAAGIKVISVDRVVNGVDVDCAIASDNVEGARMATEYMVSLIGEGAKTAEIQGTSGASATIDRGEGFHLVADEQLDVVSSQTANFSRSEGMTVMENILQAQPDLKGVFAHNDEMALGAVEAIGNRDI
;
A
#
# COMPACT_ATOMS: atom_id res chain seq x y z
N GLY A 1 -28.55 4.64 -5.87
CA GLY A 1 -27.55 5.46 -6.54
C GLY A 1 -26.33 4.64 -6.90
N SER A 2 -25.52 5.12 -7.85
CA SER A 2 -24.30 4.40 -8.24
C SER A 2 -23.13 4.77 -7.35
N ILE A 3 -22.25 3.77 -7.13
CA ILE A 3 -21.02 3.89 -6.37
C ILE A 3 -19.85 3.79 -7.34
N GLY A 4 -18.91 4.72 -7.26
CA GLY A 4 -17.63 4.62 -7.95
C GLY A 4 -16.55 4.10 -7.01
N PHE A 5 -15.73 3.16 -7.49
CA PHE A 5 -14.56 2.69 -6.76
C PHE A 5 -13.30 2.90 -7.59
N SER A 6 -12.48 3.86 -7.18
CA SER A 6 -11.16 4.12 -7.77
C SER A 6 -10.10 3.36 -6.97
N VAL A 7 -9.59 2.26 -7.54
CA VAL A 7 -8.56 1.43 -6.92
C VAL A 7 -7.18 1.77 -7.51
N SER A 8 -6.15 1.74 -6.67
CA SER A 8 -4.78 2.06 -7.08
C SER A 8 -4.26 1.12 -8.15
N THR A 9 -4.49 -0.18 -7.98
CA THR A 9 -4.11 -1.22 -8.95
C THR A 9 -4.87 -2.51 -8.67
N LEU A 10 -5.13 -3.30 -9.71
CA LEU A 10 -5.62 -4.67 -9.59
C LEU A 10 -4.51 -5.71 -9.79
N ASN A 11 -3.23 -5.29 -9.92
CA ASN A 11 -2.10 -6.21 -9.99
C ASN A 11 -1.74 -6.83 -8.64
N ASN A 12 -2.18 -6.22 -7.53
CA ASN A 12 -2.00 -6.77 -6.19
C ASN A 12 -3.23 -7.62 -5.83
N PRO A 13 -3.07 -8.92 -5.51
CA PRO A 13 -4.17 -9.81 -5.14
C PRO A 13 -5.03 -9.30 -3.98
N PHE A 14 -4.44 -8.55 -3.04
CA PHE A 14 -5.17 -7.91 -1.96
C PHE A 14 -6.28 -6.98 -2.49
N PHE A 15 -5.98 -6.14 -3.49
CA PHE A 15 -6.95 -5.21 -4.06
C PHE A 15 -7.99 -5.89 -4.96
N VAL A 16 -7.67 -7.03 -5.55
CA VAL A 16 -8.66 -7.87 -6.23
C VAL A 16 -9.70 -8.34 -5.22
N THR A 17 -9.26 -8.90 -4.09
CA THR A 17 -10.15 -9.37 -3.02
C THR A 17 -10.96 -8.21 -2.42
N LEU A 18 -10.34 -7.05 -2.23
CA LEU A 18 -11.02 -5.84 -1.74
C LEU A 18 -12.15 -5.42 -2.69
N SER A 19 -11.87 -5.39 -4.01
CA SER A 19 -12.86 -5.05 -5.04
C SER A 19 -14.01 -6.06 -5.09
N GLU A 20 -13.69 -7.35 -5.02
CA GLU A 20 -14.70 -8.42 -4.99
C GLU A 20 -15.62 -8.30 -3.77
N GLY A 21 -15.06 -7.92 -2.61
CA GLY A 21 -15.87 -7.67 -1.41
C GLY A 21 -16.82 -6.48 -1.60
N ALA A 22 -16.36 -5.41 -2.23
CA ALA A 22 -17.20 -4.26 -2.54
C ALA A 22 -18.30 -4.61 -3.55
N GLU A 23 -17.97 -5.38 -4.60
CA GLU A 23 -18.91 -5.85 -5.61
C GLU A 23 -20.00 -6.73 -4.99
N ALA A 24 -19.60 -7.69 -4.17
CA ALA A 24 -20.55 -8.60 -3.49
C ALA A 24 -21.53 -7.84 -2.59
N LYS A 25 -21.02 -6.83 -1.85
CA LYS A 25 -21.89 -6.03 -0.98
C LYS A 25 -22.81 -5.11 -1.77
N ALA A 26 -22.32 -4.51 -2.85
CA ALA A 26 -23.16 -3.70 -3.74
C ALA A 26 -24.29 -4.51 -4.35
N GLU A 27 -24.03 -5.74 -4.81
CA GLU A 27 -25.02 -6.65 -5.33
C GLU A 27 -26.07 -7.01 -4.28
N GLU A 28 -25.63 -7.34 -3.06
CA GLU A 28 -26.55 -7.63 -1.93
C GLU A 28 -27.51 -6.47 -1.64
N GLU A 29 -27.00 -5.24 -1.71
CA GLU A 29 -27.77 -4.02 -1.42
C GLU A 29 -28.51 -3.46 -2.67
N GLY A 30 -28.39 -4.10 -3.81
CA GLY A 30 -28.99 -3.63 -5.06
C GLY A 30 -28.42 -2.30 -5.56
N ALA A 31 -27.14 -2.02 -5.27
CA ALA A 31 -26.46 -0.82 -5.73
C ALA A 31 -25.59 -1.11 -6.96
N ASP A 32 -25.50 -0.15 -7.86
CA ASP A 32 -24.57 -0.21 -9.01
C ASP A 32 -23.18 0.19 -8.54
N LEU A 33 -22.17 -0.64 -8.79
CA LEU A 33 -20.75 -0.36 -8.51
C LEU A 33 -19.96 -0.29 -9.81
N ILE A 34 -19.19 0.79 -9.96
CA ILE A 34 -18.25 0.99 -11.07
C ILE A 34 -16.83 0.94 -10.50
N VAL A 35 -16.06 -0.09 -10.83
CA VAL A 35 -14.66 -0.22 -10.41
C VAL A 35 -13.74 0.26 -11.54
N VAL A 36 -12.80 1.13 -11.20
CA VAL A 36 -11.80 1.67 -12.14
C VAL A 36 -10.40 1.45 -11.59
N ASP A 37 -9.56 0.81 -12.40
CA ASP A 37 -8.18 0.47 -12.07
C ASP A 37 -7.22 1.56 -12.55
N ALA A 38 -6.53 2.22 -11.63
CA ALA A 38 -5.56 3.26 -11.97
C ALA A 38 -4.21 2.71 -12.45
N GLY A 39 -3.95 1.40 -12.28
CA GLY A 39 -2.71 0.77 -12.73
C GLY A 39 -1.45 1.36 -12.10
N ASP A 40 -1.52 1.81 -10.84
CA ASP A 40 -0.45 2.51 -10.10
C ASP A 40 -0.03 3.85 -10.73
N ASP A 41 -0.87 4.45 -11.56
CA ASP A 41 -0.64 5.75 -12.19
C ASP A 41 -1.51 6.82 -11.50
N ALA A 42 -0.86 7.73 -10.76
CA ALA A 42 -1.55 8.80 -10.02
C ALA A 42 -2.30 9.77 -10.95
N ALA A 43 -1.76 10.06 -12.13
CA ALA A 43 -2.42 10.93 -13.13
C ALA A 43 -3.66 10.25 -13.71
N LYS A 44 -3.57 8.94 -14.00
CA LYS A 44 -4.73 8.16 -14.43
C LYS A 44 -5.80 8.14 -13.35
N GLN A 45 -5.43 7.97 -12.07
CA GLN A 45 -6.40 7.98 -10.97
C GLN A 45 -7.16 9.30 -10.89
N THR A 46 -6.49 10.43 -11.06
CA THR A 46 -7.13 11.73 -11.13
C THR A 46 -8.19 11.77 -12.26
N SER A 47 -7.83 11.33 -13.46
CA SER A 47 -8.76 11.26 -14.59
C SER A 47 -9.91 10.29 -14.34
N ASP A 48 -9.63 9.13 -13.72
CA ASP A 48 -10.66 8.16 -13.36
C ASP A 48 -11.70 8.74 -12.40
N ILE A 49 -11.24 9.47 -11.37
CA ILE A 49 -12.15 10.12 -10.40
C ILE A 49 -12.97 11.23 -11.07
N GLU A 50 -12.36 12.04 -11.91
CA GLU A 50 -13.07 13.06 -12.69
C GLU A 50 -14.18 12.44 -13.57
N ASP A 51 -13.88 11.32 -14.23
CA ASP A 51 -14.87 10.57 -15.02
C ASP A 51 -16.02 10.04 -14.14
N LEU A 52 -15.71 9.46 -12.99
CA LEU A 52 -16.72 8.99 -12.04
C LEU A 52 -17.63 10.12 -11.54
N ILE A 53 -17.06 11.30 -11.26
CA ILE A 53 -17.84 12.48 -10.88
C ILE A 53 -18.80 12.87 -12.03
N SER A 54 -18.32 12.85 -13.27
CA SER A 54 -19.15 13.17 -14.44
C SER A 54 -20.29 12.19 -14.66
N ARG A 55 -20.16 10.97 -14.17
CA ARG A 55 -21.23 9.94 -14.20
C ARG A 55 -22.26 10.07 -13.07
N ASN A 56 -22.18 11.14 -12.28
CA ASN A 56 -23.11 11.43 -11.18
C ASN A 56 -23.22 10.30 -10.14
N ILE A 57 -22.10 9.73 -9.73
CA ILE A 57 -22.05 8.78 -8.63
C ILE A 57 -22.49 9.45 -7.32
N SER A 58 -23.05 8.68 -6.40
CA SER A 58 -23.47 9.16 -5.07
C SER A 58 -22.37 8.99 -4.02
N VAL A 59 -21.54 7.97 -4.19
CA VAL A 59 -20.47 7.59 -3.27
C VAL A 59 -19.21 7.30 -4.08
N LEU A 60 -18.07 7.81 -3.62
CA LEU A 60 -16.76 7.48 -4.11
C LEU A 60 -16.03 6.67 -3.05
N ILE A 61 -15.64 5.44 -3.39
CA ILE A 61 -14.65 4.68 -2.63
C ILE A 61 -13.31 4.91 -3.32
N VAL A 62 -12.31 5.34 -2.58
CA VAL A 62 -10.97 5.64 -3.12
C VAL A 62 -9.89 4.89 -2.37
N ASN A 63 -9.04 4.21 -3.11
CA ASN A 63 -7.79 3.62 -2.65
C ASN A 63 -6.66 4.33 -3.40
N PRO A 64 -6.00 5.34 -2.78
CA PRO A 64 -5.07 6.20 -3.50
C PRO A 64 -3.80 5.49 -3.97
N VAL A 65 -3.34 5.80 -5.17
CA VAL A 65 -1.96 5.53 -5.61
C VAL A 65 -0.99 6.36 -4.77
N ASP A 66 -1.25 7.66 -4.70
CA ASP A 66 -0.51 8.65 -3.93
C ASP A 66 -1.48 9.44 -3.06
N SER A 67 -1.26 9.44 -1.75
CA SER A 67 -2.17 10.03 -0.77
C SER A 67 -2.26 11.56 -0.84
N ASP A 68 -1.24 12.23 -1.38
CA ASP A 68 -1.23 13.68 -1.61
C ASP A 68 -1.76 14.03 -3.00
N ALA A 69 -1.28 13.34 -4.03
CA ALA A 69 -1.61 13.64 -5.43
C ALA A 69 -3.10 13.49 -5.74
N VAL A 70 -3.80 12.57 -5.06
CA VAL A 70 -5.23 12.32 -5.24
C VAL A 70 -6.13 13.43 -4.64
N ALA A 71 -5.60 14.24 -3.73
CA ALA A 71 -6.37 15.19 -2.94
C ALA A 71 -7.22 16.16 -3.77
N PRO A 72 -6.73 16.83 -4.85
CA PRO A 72 -7.55 17.72 -5.64
C PRO A 72 -8.78 17.05 -6.28
N ALA A 73 -8.63 15.84 -6.83
CA ALA A 73 -9.75 15.11 -7.43
C ALA A 73 -10.78 14.68 -6.38
N VAL A 74 -10.32 14.25 -5.21
CA VAL A 74 -11.22 13.91 -4.08
C VAL A 74 -11.93 15.15 -3.56
N GLN A 75 -11.25 16.30 -3.49
CA GLN A 75 -11.88 17.57 -3.12
C GLN A 75 -12.98 17.97 -4.10
N ASP A 76 -12.78 17.74 -5.40
CA ASP A 76 -13.80 17.97 -6.42
C ASP A 76 -15.02 17.06 -6.20
N ALA A 77 -14.83 15.81 -5.83
CA ALA A 77 -15.92 14.90 -5.47
C ALA A 77 -16.72 15.41 -4.25
N VAL A 78 -16.02 15.85 -3.21
CA VAL A 78 -16.65 16.45 -2.01
C VAL A 78 -17.45 17.70 -2.38
N ALA A 79 -16.87 18.59 -3.21
CA ALA A 79 -17.53 19.81 -3.67
C ALA A 79 -18.79 19.51 -4.53
N ALA A 80 -18.81 18.38 -5.23
CA ALA A 80 -19.97 17.91 -5.97
C ALA A 80 -21.05 17.24 -5.11
N GLY A 81 -20.85 17.16 -3.79
CA GLY A 81 -21.79 16.54 -2.84
C GLY A 81 -21.71 15.02 -2.79
N ILE A 82 -20.67 14.42 -3.36
CA ILE A 82 -20.42 12.98 -3.33
C ILE A 82 -19.84 12.59 -1.97
N LYS A 83 -20.37 11.52 -1.38
CA LYS A 83 -19.80 10.94 -0.16
C LYS A 83 -18.51 10.19 -0.48
N VAL A 84 -17.47 10.39 0.32
CA VAL A 84 -16.17 9.80 0.07
C VAL A 84 -15.75 8.89 1.21
N ILE A 85 -15.34 7.67 0.84
CA ILE A 85 -14.77 6.66 1.74
C ILE A 85 -13.37 6.30 1.23
N SER A 86 -12.34 6.50 2.03
CA SER A 86 -11.01 6.00 1.70
C SER A 86 -10.80 4.61 2.30
N VAL A 87 -10.16 3.72 1.57
CA VAL A 87 -9.91 2.33 1.99
C VAL A 87 -8.45 1.96 1.83
N ASP A 88 -7.90 1.27 2.84
CA ASP A 88 -6.53 0.77 2.93
C ASP A 88 -5.45 1.86 3.01
N ARG A 89 -5.60 2.93 2.24
CA ARG A 89 -4.73 4.11 2.26
C ARG A 89 -5.57 5.36 2.48
N VAL A 90 -4.98 6.37 3.11
CA VAL A 90 -5.69 7.63 3.42
C VAL A 90 -5.48 8.67 2.32
N VAL A 91 -6.39 9.64 2.27
CA VAL A 91 -6.27 10.86 1.45
C VAL A 91 -5.83 11.99 2.37
N ASN A 92 -4.69 12.60 2.07
CA ASN A 92 -4.17 13.72 2.85
C ASN A 92 -4.82 15.04 2.42
N GLY A 93 -5.11 15.90 3.40
CA GLY A 93 -5.57 17.26 3.16
C GLY A 93 -7.02 17.43 2.72
N VAL A 94 -7.82 16.37 2.76
CA VAL A 94 -9.27 16.39 2.47
C VAL A 94 -10.01 15.67 3.58
N ASP A 95 -11.06 16.29 4.09
CA ASP A 95 -11.97 15.64 5.04
C ASP A 95 -12.91 14.68 4.27
N VAL A 96 -12.68 13.38 4.44
CA VAL A 96 -13.54 12.34 3.88
C VAL A 96 -14.58 11.90 4.90
N ASP A 97 -15.70 11.34 4.44
CA ASP A 97 -16.79 10.90 5.34
C ASP A 97 -16.39 9.70 6.20
N CYS A 98 -15.55 8.81 5.69
CA CYS A 98 -15.02 7.66 6.41
C CYS A 98 -13.65 7.26 5.85
N ALA A 99 -12.73 6.88 6.74
CA ALA A 99 -11.43 6.31 6.38
C ALA A 99 -11.28 4.96 7.06
N ILE A 100 -11.00 3.92 6.27
CA ILE A 100 -10.83 2.54 6.77
C ILE A 100 -9.43 2.09 6.39
N ALA A 101 -8.56 1.95 7.37
CA ALA A 101 -7.18 1.50 7.19
C ALA A 101 -6.69 0.79 8.45
N SER A 102 -5.67 -0.05 8.29
CA SER A 102 -4.94 -0.63 9.41
C SER A 102 -4.08 0.45 10.10
N ASP A 103 -3.76 0.24 11.37
CA ASP A 103 -2.69 1.00 12.03
C ASP A 103 -1.34 0.49 11.54
N ASN A 104 -0.88 1.08 10.42
CA ASN A 104 0.32 0.63 9.73
C ASN A 104 1.62 0.95 10.49
N VAL A 105 1.64 2.03 11.26
CA VAL A 105 2.79 2.36 12.12
C VAL A 105 2.96 1.28 13.19
N GLU A 106 1.89 0.99 13.91
CA GLU A 106 1.92 -0.02 14.98
C GLU A 106 2.18 -1.42 14.42
N GLY A 107 1.55 -1.80 13.33
CA GLY A 107 1.77 -3.10 12.70
C GLY A 107 3.23 -3.32 12.29
N ALA A 108 3.85 -2.32 11.67
CA ALA A 108 5.26 -2.38 11.30
C ALA A 108 6.18 -2.40 12.52
N ARG A 109 5.88 -1.61 13.56
CA ARG A 109 6.62 -1.63 14.82
C ARG A 109 6.61 -3.03 15.45
N MET A 110 5.44 -3.64 15.56
CA MET A 110 5.29 -5.00 16.11
C MET A 110 6.06 -6.04 15.30
N ALA A 111 5.95 -6.00 13.98
CA ALA A 111 6.66 -6.94 13.10
C ALA A 111 8.18 -6.79 13.23
N THR A 112 8.67 -5.56 13.37
CA THR A 112 10.10 -5.27 13.50
C THR A 112 10.63 -5.73 14.87
N GLU A 113 9.89 -5.51 15.96
CA GLU A 113 10.24 -6.03 17.27
C GLU A 113 10.32 -7.57 17.28
N TYR A 114 9.37 -8.22 16.60
CA TYR A 114 9.42 -9.68 16.45
C TYR A 114 10.65 -10.12 15.66
N MET A 115 10.99 -9.43 14.57
CA MET A 115 12.19 -9.71 13.78
C MET A 115 13.45 -9.56 14.65
N VAL A 116 13.58 -8.50 15.45
CA VAL A 116 14.72 -8.32 16.37
C VAL A 116 14.84 -9.49 17.36
N SER A 117 13.70 -9.99 17.86
CA SER A 117 13.68 -11.14 18.76
C SER A 117 14.24 -12.43 18.13
N LEU A 118 14.14 -12.54 16.81
CA LEU A 118 14.62 -13.72 16.06
C LEU A 118 16.09 -13.61 15.65
N ILE A 119 16.52 -12.42 15.19
CA ILE A 119 17.85 -12.25 14.59
C ILE A 119 18.86 -11.54 15.49
N GLY A 120 18.40 -10.93 16.58
CA GLY A 120 19.22 -10.21 17.56
C GLY A 120 19.49 -8.76 17.22
N GLU A 121 19.89 -7.99 18.24
CA GLU A 121 20.26 -6.58 18.08
C GLU A 121 21.54 -6.43 17.24
N GLY A 122 21.62 -5.34 16.49
CA GLY A 122 22.76 -5.02 15.62
C GLY A 122 22.84 -5.85 14.35
N ALA A 123 21.88 -6.75 14.10
CA ALA A 123 21.87 -7.58 12.91
C ALA A 123 21.67 -6.74 11.63
N LYS A 124 22.42 -7.08 10.58
CA LYS A 124 22.27 -6.43 9.26
C LYS A 124 20.93 -6.77 8.64
N THR A 125 20.17 -5.73 8.34
CA THR A 125 18.79 -5.81 7.89
C THR A 125 18.57 -4.93 6.66
N ALA A 126 17.75 -5.39 5.73
CA ALA A 126 17.27 -4.60 4.60
C ALA A 126 15.79 -4.28 4.75
N GLU A 127 15.40 -3.14 4.19
CA GLU A 127 14.02 -2.70 4.05
C GLU A 127 13.64 -2.69 2.57
N ILE A 128 12.55 -3.36 2.22
CA ILE A 128 11.95 -3.30 0.87
C ILE A 128 10.65 -2.52 0.97
N GLN A 129 10.65 -1.32 0.38
CA GLN A 129 9.59 -0.35 0.52
C GLN A 129 8.50 -0.52 -0.54
N GLY A 130 7.29 -0.10 -0.20
CA GLY A 130 6.18 0.00 -1.13
C GLY A 130 6.29 1.20 -2.06
N THR A 131 5.19 1.47 -2.76
CA THR A 131 5.06 2.59 -3.69
C THR A 131 5.24 3.92 -2.96
N SER A 132 6.11 4.78 -3.47
CA SER A 132 6.34 6.12 -2.93
C SER A 132 5.04 6.94 -2.96
N GLY A 133 4.77 7.69 -1.89
CA GLY A 133 3.59 8.54 -1.77
C GLY A 133 2.34 7.84 -1.24
N ALA A 134 2.29 6.52 -1.20
CA ALA A 134 1.21 5.79 -0.54
C ALA A 134 1.35 5.88 0.98
N SER A 135 0.25 6.20 1.69
CA SER A 135 0.27 6.32 3.16
C SER A 135 0.74 5.03 3.84
N ALA A 136 0.39 3.87 3.31
CA ALA A 136 0.84 2.58 3.82
C ALA A 136 2.37 2.44 3.76
N THR A 137 3.02 2.91 2.70
CA THR A 137 4.48 2.93 2.58
C THR A 137 5.10 3.83 3.64
N ILE A 138 4.60 5.03 3.80
CA ILE A 138 5.08 6.02 4.76
C ILE A 138 4.95 5.48 6.18
N ASP A 139 3.79 4.98 6.54
CA ASP A 139 3.48 4.56 7.90
C ASP A 139 4.19 3.24 8.27
N ARG A 140 4.27 2.28 7.36
CA ARG A 140 5.03 1.03 7.59
C ARG A 140 6.52 1.30 7.69
N GLY A 141 7.04 2.23 6.88
CA GLY A 141 8.41 2.70 7.01
C GLY A 141 8.67 3.37 8.36
N GLU A 142 7.77 4.25 8.81
CA GLU A 142 7.87 4.89 10.12
C GLU A 142 7.93 3.85 11.25
N GLY A 143 6.99 2.91 11.28
CA GLY A 143 6.94 1.86 12.30
C GLY A 143 8.19 0.98 12.31
N PHE A 144 8.70 0.62 11.13
CA PHE A 144 9.97 -0.09 11.00
C PHE A 144 11.13 0.70 11.61
N HIS A 145 11.30 1.96 11.21
CA HIS A 145 12.42 2.78 11.67
C HIS A 145 12.35 3.17 13.15
N LEU A 146 11.15 3.22 13.77
CA LEU A 146 11.02 3.40 15.22
C LEU A 146 11.79 2.35 16.03
N VAL A 147 11.91 1.14 15.51
CA VAL A 147 12.62 0.04 16.16
C VAL A 147 14.00 -0.19 15.52
N ALA A 148 14.04 -0.25 14.20
CA ALA A 148 15.23 -0.64 13.46
C ALA A 148 16.39 0.35 13.64
N ASP A 149 16.13 1.65 13.69
CA ASP A 149 17.17 2.67 13.83
C ASP A 149 17.93 2.56 15.16
N GLU A 150 17.29 2.01 16.20
CA GLU A 150 17.91 1.81 17.51
C GLU A 150 18.49 0.41 17.68
N GLN A 151 17.89 -0.61 17.07
CA GLN A 151 18.15 -2.01 17.41
C GLN A 151 18.77 -2.84 16.29
N LEU A 152 18.79 -2.34 15.06
CA LEU A 152 19.30 -3.06 13.89
C LEU A 152 20.34 -2.23 13.13
N ASP A 153 21.11 -2.89 12.27
CA ASP A 153 21.97 -2.23 11.28
C ASP A 153 21.25 -2.26 9.92
N VAL A 154 20.54 -1.18 9.60
CA VAL A 154 19.82 -1.07 8.32
C VAL A 154 20.80 -0.72 7.20
N VAL A 155 21.16 -1.71 6.41
CA VAL A 155 22.20 -1.59 5.35
C VAL A 155 21.65 -1.25 3.98
N SER A 156 20.34 -1.40 3.77
CA SER A 156 19.67 -1.07 2.50
C SER A 156 18.20 -0.75 2.72
N SER A 157 17.71 0.26 2.03
CA SER A 157 16.29 0.61 1.95
C SER A 157 15.98 0.97 0.49
N GLN A 158 15.18 0.14 -0.18
CA GLN A 158 14.85 0.30 -1.60
C GLN A 158 13.39 0.01 -1.85
N THR A 159 12.76 0.77 -2.75
CA THR A 159 11.40 0.46 -3.18
C THR A 159 11.36 -0.71 -4.16
N ALA A 160 10.32 -1.51 -4.04
CA ALA A 160 9.92 -2.51 -5.04
C ALA A 160 8.43 -2.37 -5.41
N ASN A 161 7.84 -1.21 -5.14
CA ASN A 161 6.52 -0.78 -5.61
C ASN A 161 5.39 -1.76 -5.29
N PHE A 162 5.43 -2.43 -4.13
CA PHE A 162 4.48 -3.46 -3.73
C PHE A 162 4.37 -4.64 -4.71
N SER A 163 5.33 -4.81 -5.60
CA SER A 163 5.35 -5.84 -6.65
C SER A 163 6.19 -7.05 -6.23
N ARG A 164 5.65 -8.26 -6.43
CA ARG A 164 6.36 -9.52 -6.15
C ARG A 164 7.60 -9.65 -7.03
N SER A 165 7.50 -9.40 -8.33
CA SER A 165 8.61 -9.50 -9.26
C SER A 165 9.70 -8.48 -9.01
N GLU A 166 9.33 -7.23 -8.70
CA GLU A 166 10.30 -6.20 -8.32
C GLU A 166 10.92 -6.51 -6.96
N GLY A 167 10.15 -7.05 -6.01
CA GLY A 167 10.65 -7.52 -4.70
C GLY A 167 11.74 -8.58 -4.87
N MET A 168 11.54 -9.53 -5.76
CA MET A 168 12.55 -10.55 -6.08
C MET A 168 13.81 -9.92 -6.67
N THR A 169 13.68 -9.05 -7.65
CA THR A 169 14.82 -8.37 -8.30
C THR A 169 15.61 -7.50 -7.32
N VAL A 170 14.92 -6.71 -6.53
CA VAL A 170 15.55 -5.86 -5.49
C VAL A 170 16.28 -6.73 -4.46
N MET A 171 15.66 -7.82 -4.03
CA MET A 171 16.27 -8.73 -3.06
C MET A 171 17.52 -9.41 -3.62
N GLU A 172 17.51 -9.85 -4.88
CA GLU A 172 18.70 -10.40 -5.55
C GLU A 172 19.87 -9.40 -5.53
N ASN A 173 19.60 -8.13 -5.83
CA ASN A 173 20.61 -7.09 -5.81
C ASN A 173 21.13 -6.80 -4.39
N ILE A 174 20.25 -6.78 -3.40
CA ILE A 174 20.63 -6.60 -2.00
C ILE A 174 21.56 -7.73 -1.53
N LEU A 175 21.22 -8.97 -1.86
CA LEU A 175 22.03 -10.15 -1.47
C LEU A 175 23.43 -10.13 -2.07
N GLN A 176 23.59 -9.62 -3.30
CA GLN A 176 24.90 -9.46 -3.92
C GLN A 176 25.76 -8.43 -3.19
N ALA A 177 25.16 -7.32 -2.76
CA ALA A 177 25.85 -6.24 -2.05
C ALA A 177 26.09 -6.56 -0.56
N GLN A 178 25.20 -7.34 0.06
CA GLN A 178 25.17 -7.63 1.49
C GLN A 178 25.07 -9.13 1.74
N PRO A 179 26.15 -9.90 1.53
CA PRO A 179 26.12 -11.37 1.65
C PRO A 179 25.94 -11.85 3.11
N ASP A 180 26.14 -11.00 4.08
CA ASP A 180 25.99 -11.26 5.52
C ASP A 180 24.68 -10.72 6.11
N LEU A 181 23.71 -10.39 5.27
CA LEU A 181 22.37 -9.96 5.67
C LEU A 181 21.70 -11.04 6.55
N LYS A 182 20.98 -10.60 7.59
CA LYS A 182 20.30 -11.48 8.55
C LYS A 182 18.79 -11.35 8.55
N GLY A 183 18.25 -10.26 8.08
CA GLY A 183 16.83 -10.03 8.05
C GLY A 183 16.38 -9.09 6.95
N VAL A 184 15.12 -9.21 6.58
CA VAL A 184 14.45 -8.34 5.62
C VAL A 184 13.09 -7.95 6.15
N PHE A 185 12.79 -6.66 6.15
CA PHE A 185 11.45 -6.13 6.36
C PHE A 185 10.89 -5.66 5.02
N ALA A 186 9.78 -6.23 4.59
CA ALA A 186 9.07 -5.81 3.39
C ALA A 186 7.74 -5.16 3.75
N HIS A 187 7.39 -4.08 3.06
CA HIS A 187 6.18 -3.33 3.37
C HIS A 187 4.87 -4.07 3.03
N ASN A 188 4.92 -5.17 2.27
CA ASN A 188 3.75 -6.03 2.03
C ASN A 188 4.14 -7.48 1.75
N ASP A 189 3.13 -8.35 1.67
CA ASP A 189 3.31 -9.79 1.45
C ASP A 189 3.87 -10.10 0.05
N GLU A 190 3.42 -9.39 -0.98
CA GLU A 190 3.89 -9.61 -2.35
C GLU A 190 5.40 -9.42 -2.48
N MET A 191 5.92 -8.32 -1.96
CA MET A 191 7.37 -8.08 -1.97
C MET A 191 8.11 -9.08 -1.06
N ALA A 192 7.54 -9.44 0.09
CA ALA A 192 8.11 -10.46 0.97
C ALA A 192 8.21 -11.82 0.27
N LEU A 193 7.18 -12.24 -0.45
CA LEU A 193 7.19 -13.48 -1.23
C LEU A 193 8.23 -13.45 -2.36
N GLY A 194 8.38 -12.31 -3.03
CA GLY A 194 9.46 -12.11 -4.01
C GLY A 194 10.84 -12.20 -3.38
N ALA A 195 11.02 -11.60 -2.20
CA ALA A 195 12.27 -11.69 -1.44
C ALA A 195 12.58 -13.12 -1.01
N VAL A 196 11.60 -13.88 -0.52
CA VAL A 196 11.75 -15.29 -0.14
C VAL A 196 12.23 -16.12 -1.32
N GLU A 197 11.69 -15.90 -2.51
CA GLU A 197 12.13 -16.59 -3.72
C GLU A 197 13.59 -16.29 -4.06
N ALA A 198 14.01 -15.03 -3.96
CA ALA A 198 15.40 -14.64 -4.20
C ALA A 198 16.36 -15.18 -3.12
N ILE A 199 15.94 -15.22 -1.87
CA ILE A 199 16.72 -15.74 -0.75
C ILE A 199 16.98 -17.24 -0.91
N GLY A 200 15.98 -18.02 -1.33
CA GLY A 200 16.09 -19.45 -1.53
C GLY A 200 16.47 -20.19 -0.25
N ASN A 201 17.61 -20.87 -0.28
CA ASN A 201 18.12 -21.68 0.85
C ASN A 201 19.10 -20.94 1.77
N ARG A 202 19.24 -19.63 1.64
CA ARG A 202 20.11 -18.83 2.53
C ARG A 202 19.49 -18.72 3.93
N ASP A 203 20.35 -18.58 4.94
CA ASP A 203 19.96 -18.39 6.34
C ASP A 203 19.68 -16.91 6.62
N ILE A 204 18.50 -16.47 6.24
CA ILE A 204 18.00 -15.09 6.43
C ILE A 204 16.58 -15.14 6.95
#